data_17bf640fa4119375d7ce3a5de329509a
#
_entry.id   17bf640fa4119375d7ce3a5de329509a
#
_cell.length_a   1.000
_cell.length_b   1.000
_cell.length_c   1.000
_cell.angle_alpha   90.00
_cell.angle_beta   90.00
_cell.angle_gamma   90.00
#
_symmetry.space_group_name_H-M   'P 1'
#
loop_
_entity.id
_entity.type
_entity.pdbx_description
1 polymer ?
#
loop_
_entity_poly.entity_id
_entity_poly.type
_entity_poly.pdbx_seq_one_letter_code
_entity_poly.pdbx_strand_id
1 'polypeptide(L)'
;MKLAAIQMVSATRVEANLVAAQALLREAAAQCAEVAVLPEYFCIMGLKDTDKLALREPFGDGAVQDFLSRSAKELGLWIVGGTLPLTSSDPGRARNSSLAFAPSGACVARYDKMHLFRFTDGRVAYDETRVLQPGTGPVTFELPSTDGHIYKVGMSVCYDLRFPELYRALNADLMLVPSAFTYTTGQAHWEILLRARAIENQAFVVAAAQGGMQENGRRTWGHSMVIDAWGQILGQREEGAGLVLAEVSHESLHAARTRLPALEHRML
;
A
#
# COMPACT_ATOMS: atom_id res chain seq x y z
N MET A 1 -10.87 13.14 7.75
CA MET A 1 -9.97 11.96 7.95
C MET A 1 -8.52 12.37 7.68
N LYS A 2 -7.59 12.06 8.58
CA LYS A 2 -6.15 12.28 8.37
C LYS A 2 -5.45 10.99 8.00
N LEU A 3 -4.74 10.99 6.88
CA LEU A 3 -4.04 9.86 6.27
C LEU A 3 -2.53 9.97 6.48
N ALA A 4 -1.86 8.86 6.75
CA ALA A 4 -0.41 8.74 6.81
C ALA A 4 0.08 7.71 5.78
N ALA A 5 0.78 8.15 4.73
CA ALA A 5 1.57 7.27 3.88
C ALA A 5 2.98 7.15 4.48
N ILE A 6 3.36 5.95 4.87
CA ILE A 6 4.65 5.67 5.52
C ILE A 6 5.67 5.26 4.45
N GLN A 7 6.79 5.98 4.38
CA GLN A 7 7.94 5.60 3.57
C GLN A 7 8.97 4.89 4.43
N MET A 8 9.49 3.77 3.95
CA MET A 8 10.54 3.01 4.62
C MET A 8 11.72 2.75 3.70
N VAL A 9 12.85 2.40 4.30
CA VAL A 9 14.00 1.77 3.64
C VAL A 9 14.23 0.48 4.42
N SER A 10 13.51 -0.56 4.03
CA SER A 10 13.46 -1.79 4.80
C SER A 10 14.77 -2.58 4.71
N ALA A 11 15.24 -3.06 5.85
CA ALA A 11 16.42 -3.88 5.99
C ALA A 11 16.16 -5.35 5.55
N THR A 12 17.20 -6.15 5.57
CA THR A 12 17.14 -7.60 5.31
C THR A 12 16.70 -8.42 6.52
N ARG A 13 16.40 -7.77 7.67
CA ARG A 13 16.01 -8.42 8.94
C ARG A 13 14.65 -7.93 9.40
N VAL A 14 13.76 -8.88 9.67
CA VAL A 14 12.37 -8.61 10.08
C VAL A 14 12.31 -7.76 11.35
N GLU A 15 13.07 -8.10 12.39
CA GLU A 15 13.04 -7.41 13.68
C GLU A 15 13.39 -5.92 13.54
N ALA A 16 14.41 -5.61 12.75
CA ALA A 16 14.81 -4.22 12.49
C ALA A 16 13.70 -3.43 11.79
N ASN A 17 13.01 -4.07 10.85
CA ASN A 17 11.91 -3.45 10.10
C ASN A 17 10.68 -3.23 10.99
N LEU A 18 10.34 -4.19 11.86
CA LEU A 18 9.23 -4.02 12.80
C LEU A 18 9.49 -2.88 13.80
N VAL A 19 10.73 -2.74 14.29
CA VAL A 19 11.13 -1.61 15.14
C VAL A 19 10.98 -0.27 14.39
N ALA A 20 11.46 -0.18 13.16
CA ALA A 20 11.34 1.02 12.33
C ALA A 20 9.87 1.34 12.01
N ALA A 21 9.08 0.33 11.63
CA ALA A 21 7.65 0.50 11.38
C ALA A 21 6.90 0.97 12.63
N GLN A 22 7.20 0.40 13.81
CA GLN A 22 6.58 0.81 15.08
C GLN A 22 6.86 2.27 15.41
N ALA A 23 8.09 2.76 15.18
CA ALA A 23 8.44 4.15 15.40
C ALA A 23 7.63 5.09 14.53
N LEU A 24 7.50 4.78 13.21
CA LEU A 24 6.74 5.57 12.25
C LEU A 24 5.22 5.51 12.51
N LEU A 25 4.69 4.35 12.92
CA LEU A 25 3.28 4.22 13.31
C LEU A 25 2.96 5.06 14.56
N ARG A 26 3.84 5.08 15.56
CA ARG A 26 3.70 5.95 16.74
C ARG A 26 3.76 7.43 16.37
N GLU A 27 4.65 7.80 15.47
CA GLU A 27 4.72 9.17 14.96
C GLU A 27 3.42 9.56 14.24
N ALA A 28 2.86 8.68 13.39
CA ALA A 28 1.57 8.90 12.71
C ALA A 28 0.44 9.09 13.73
N ALA A 29 0.36 8.26 14.77
CA ALA A 29 -0.62 8.38 15.85
C ALA A 29 -0.47 9.69 16.62
N ALA A 30 0.77 10.08 16.96
CA ALA A 30 1.06 11.35 17.65
C ALA A 30 0.66 12.58 16.81
N GLN A 31 0.65 12.46 15.49
CA GLN A 31 0.18 13.47 14.54
C GLN A 31 -1.34 13.35 14.25
N CYS A 32 -2.07 12.56 15.05
CA CYS A 32 -3.52 12.34 14.93
C CYS A 32 -3.94 11.77 13.56
N ALA A 33 -3.13 10.91 12.95
CA ALA A 33 -3.57 10.13 11.80
C ALA A 33 -4.70 9.17 12.22
N GLU A 34 -5.66 8.95 11.35
CA GLU A 34 -6.69 7.91 11.51
C GLU A 34 -6.28 6.62 10.79
N VAL A 35 -5.59 6.77 9.66
CA VAL A 35 -5.16 5.67 8.80
C VAL A 35 -3.66 5.77 8.55
N ALA A 36 -2.94 4.68 8.77
CA ALA A 36 -1.53 4.54 8.44
C ALA A 36 -1.32 3.40 7.44
N VAL A 37 -0.63 3.69 6.34
CA VAL A 37 -0.34 2.72 5.27
C VAL A 37 1.16 2.49 5.21
N LEU A 38 1.59 1.25 5.47
CA LEU A 38 2.98 0.80 5.34
C LEU A 38 3.29 0.43 3.87
N PRO A 39 4.56 0.45 3.44
CA PRO A 39 4.92 0.13 2.05
C PRO A 39 4.94 -1.38 1.78
N GLU A 40 4.95 -1.76 0.50
CA GLU A 40 5.21 -3.13 0.07
C GLU A 40 6.53 -3.63 0.64
N TYR A 41 6.55 -4.90 1.10
CA TYR A 41 7.72 -5.52 1.74
C TYR A 41 8.23 -4.77 2.98
N PHE A 42 7.35 -4.09 3.72
CA PHE A 42 7.75 -3.34 4.92
C PHE A 42 8.50 -4.21 5.93
N CYS A 43 8.11 -5.49 6.07
CA CYS A 43 8.69 -6.40 7.04
C CYS A 43 10.01 -7.05 6.59
N ILE A 44 10.26 -7.12 5.26
CA ILE A 44 11.47 -7.74 4.73
C ILE A 44 11.79 -7.27 3.31
N MET A 45 12.97 -6.70 3.11
CA MET A 45 13.58 -6.46 1.81
C MET A 45 14.76 -7.44 1.65
N GLY A 46 14.48 -8.71 1.36
CA GLY A 46 15.46 -9.80 1.37
C GLY A 46 16.63 -9.62 0.41
N LEU A 47 17.75 -10.29 0.68
CA LEU A 47 18.90 -10.34 -0.22
C LEU A 47 18.56 -11.11 -1.50
N LYS A 48 17.74 -12.17 -1.36
CA LYS A 48 17.26 -13.00 -2.47
C LYS A 48 15.74 -13.00 -2.50
N ASP A 49 15.16 -13.17 -3.69
CA ASP A 49 13.71 -13.26 -3.82
C ASP A 49 13.11 -14.46 -3.05
N THR A 50 13.90 -15.50 -2.83
CA THR A 50 13.51 -16.69 -2.05
C THR A 50 13.43 -16.47 -0.54
N ASP A 51 14.00 -15.40 0.00
CA ASP A 51 13.98 -15.13 1.45
C ASP A 51 12.55 -15.00 1.98
N LYS A 52 11.63 -14.50 1.13
CA LYS A 52 10.19 -14.41 1.44
C LYS A 52 9.56 -15.79 1.72
N LEU A 53 10.07 -16.86 1.10
CA LEU A 53 9.52 -18.20 1.28
C LEU A 53 9.79 -18.75 2.68
N ALA A 54 10.95 -18.40 3.25
CA ALA A 54 11.31 -18.81 4.60
C ALA A 54 10.52 -18.06 5.70
N LEU A 55 10.03 -16.85 5.37
CA LEU A 55 9.37 -15.93 6.30
C LEU A 55 7.85 -15.90 6.13
N ARG A 56 7.28 -16.74 5.25
CA ARG A 56 5.85 -16.77 5.02
C ARG A 56 5.09 -17.28 6.24
N GLU A 57 4.10 -16.53 6.65
CA GLU A 57 3.20 -16.87 7.75
C GLU A 57 1.91 -17.52 7.23
N PRO A 58 1.28 -18.44 7.99
CA PRO A 58 -0.13 -18.78 7.76
C PRO A 58 -1.01 -17.56 7.95
N PHE A 59 -2.10 -17.45 7.19
CA PHE A 59 -3.05 -16.37 7.41
C PHE A 59 -3.75 -16.52 8.76
N GLY A 60 -3.75 -15.47 9.57
CA GLY A 60 -4.33 -15.43 10.92
C GLY A 60 -3.37 -15.89 12.03
N ASP A 61 -2.11 -16.24 11.69
CA ASP A 61 -1.11 -16.69 12.66
C ASP A 61 0.29 -16.28 12.20
N GLY A 62 1.01 -15.53 13.02
CA GLY A 62 2.38 -15.13 12.73
C GLY A 62 2.80 -13.81 13.38
N ALA A 63 4.09 -13.67 13.60
CA ALA A 63 4.68 -12.57 14.34
C ALA A 63 4.45 -11.20 13.68
N VAL A 64 4.45 -11.13 12.35
CA VAL A 64 4.21 -9.88 11.61
C VAL A 64 2.74 -9.49 11.68
N GLN A 65 1.82 -10.45 11.56
CA GLN A 65 0.39 -10.23 11.72
C GLN A 65 0.04 -9.79 13.14
N ASP A 66 0.62 -10.43 14.16
CA ASP A 66 0.47 -10.07 15.57
C ASP A 66 1.00 -8.65 15.84
N PHE A 67 2.12 -8.29 15.24
CA PHE A 67 2.67 -6.94 15.33
C PHE A 67 1.68 -5.90 14.79
N LEU A 68 1.11 -6.12 13.60
CA LEU A 68 0.14 -5.20 12.98
C LEU A 68 -1.14 -5.08 13.81
N SER A 69 -1.70 -6.21 14.26
CA SER A 69 -2.90 -6.27 15.11
C SER A 69 -2.72 -5.51 16.42
N ARG A 70 -1.62 -5.78 17.14
CA ARG A 70 -1.29 -5.09 18.40
C ARG A 70 -1.07 -3.61 18.19
N SER A 71 -0.29 -3.22 17.14
CA SER A 71 -0.04 -1.81 16.85
C SER A 71 -1.32 -1.05 16.52
N ALA A 72 -2.24 -1.64 15.74
CA ALA A 72 -3.54 -1.04 15.45
C ALA A 72 -4.34 -0.78 16.73
N LYS A 73 -4.39 -1.77 17.62
CA LYS A 73 -5.10 -1.67 18.89
C LYS A 73 -4.47 -0.69 19.87
N GLU A 74 -3.14 -0.74 20.05
CA GLU A 74 -2.41 0.11 20.98
C GLU A 74 -2.45 1.58 20.58
N LEU A 75 -2.40 1.86 19.28
CA LEU A 75 -2.35 3.22 18.73
C LEU A 75 -3.72 3.78 18.35
N GLY A 76 -4.77 2.96 18.35
CA GLY A 76 -6.10 3.37 17.92
C GLY A 76 -6.18 3.73 16.43
N LEU A 77 -5.30 3.14 15.59
CA LEU A 77 -5.16 3.43 14.16
C LEU A 77 -5.79 2.35 13.29
N TRP A 78 -6.35 2.74 12.16
CA TRP A 78 -6.45 1.86 11.03
C TRP A 78 -5.06 1.64 10.44
N ILE A 79 -4.58 0.40 10.38
CA ILE A 79 -3.27 0.07 9.82
C ILE A 79 -3.45 -0.82 8.60
N VAL A 80 -2.95 -0.34 7.46
CA VAL A 80 -2.75 -1.18 6.28
C VAL A 80 -1.30 -1.64 6.27
N GLY A 81 -1.10 -2.94 6.48
CA GLY A 81 0.20 -3.55 6.75
C GLY A 81 1.10 -3.69 5.52
N GLY A 82 1.07 -2.71 4.60
CA GLY A 82 1.88 -2.77 3.40
C GLY A 82 1.74 -4.12 2.71
N THR A 83 2.82 -4.90 2.69
CA THR A 83 2.70 -6.33 2.38
C THR A 83 3.64 -7.19 3.22
N LEU A 84 3.21 -8.44 3.43
CA LEU A 84 3.99 -9.52 4.03
C LEU A 84 3.81 -10.81 3.23
N PRO A 85 4.77 -11.74 3.30
CA PRO A 85 4.64 -13.04 2.66
C PRO A 85 3.70 -13.93 3.47
N LEU A 86 2.62 -14.42 2.84
CA LEU A 86 1.76 -15.44 3.41
C LEU A 86 1.91 -16.77 2.67
N THR A 87 1.55 -17.87 3.35
CA THR A 87 1.50 -19.19 2.72
C THR A 87 0.50 -19.21 1.57
N SER A 88 0.81 -19.98 0.54
CA SER A 88 -0.04 -20.19 -0.63
C SER A 88 -0.41 -21.66 -0.80
N SER A 89 -1.30 -21.97 -1.73
CA SER A 89 -1.65 -23.35 -2.07
C SER A 89 -0.49 -24.10 -2.76
N ASP A 90 0.46 -23.35 -3.35
CA ASP A 90 1.69 -23.90 -3.90
C ASP A 90 2.80 -23.83 -2.83
N PRO A 91 3.30 -24.96 -2.32
CA PRO A 91 4.33 -24.97 -1.29
C PRO A 91 5.67 -24.36 -1.74
N GLY A 92 5.91 -24.24 -3.04
CA GLY A 92 7.09 -23.59 -3.62
C GLY A 92 6.97 -22.06 -3.72
N ARG A 93 5.81 -21.48 -3.38
CA ARG A 93 5.53 -20.04 -3.52
C ARG A 93 4.93 -19.44 -2.25
N ALA A 94 4.92 -18.11 -2.21
CA ALA A 94 4.20 -17.32 -1.21
C ALA A 94 3.14 -16.45 -1.89
N ARG A 95 2.24 -15.85 -1.10
CA ARG A 95 1.41 -14.71 -1.49
C ARG A 95 2.10 -13.42 -1.05
N ASN A 96 2.06 -12.39 -1.87
CA ASN A 96 2.42 -11.03 -1.47
C ASN A 96 1.13 -10.35 -1.01
N SER A 97 0.88 -10.37 0.30
CA SER A 97 -0.43 -10.06 0.87
C SER A 97 -0.42 -8.74 1.63
N SER A 98 -1.40 -7.90 1.36
CA SER A 98 -1.71 -6.70 2.13
C SER A 98 -2.88 -7.00 3.06
N LEU A 99 -2.72 -6.65 4.35
CA LEU A 99 -3.74 -6.85 5.38
C LEU A 99 -4.17 -5.51 5.97
N ALA A 100 -5.46 -5.33 6.18
CA ALA A 100 -6.01 -4.16 6.86
C ALA A 100 -6.50 -4.52 8.26
N PHE A 101 -6.06 -3.76 9.26
CA PHE A 101 -6.41 -3.92 10.66
C PHE A 101 -7.19 -2.70 11.15
N ALA A 102 -8.34 -2.95 11.77
CA ALA A 102 -9.12 -1.93 12.44
C ALA A 102 -8.47 -1.51 13.78
N PRO A 103 -8.85 -0.36 14.37
CA PRO A 103 -8.38 0.08 15.70
C PRO A 103 -8.68 -0.89 16.84
N SER A 104 -9.56 -1.87 16.63
CA SER A 104 -9.78 -2.98 17.55
C SER A 104 -8.68 -4.04 17.55
N GLY A 105 -7.79 -4.01 16.55
CA GLY A 105 -6.81 -5.05 16.26
C GLY A 105 -7.34 -6.16 15.34
N ALA A 106 -8.61 -6.12 14.94
CA ALA A 106 -9.18 -7.12 14.03
C ALA A 106 -8.65 -6.94 12.60
N CYS A 107 -8.23 -8.03 11.96
CA CYS A 107 -7.97 -8.06 10.53
C CYS A 107 -9.30 -8.05 9.79
N VAL A 108 -9.59 -6.99 9.04
CA VAL A 108 -10.87 -6.79 8.35
C VAL A 108 -10.80 -7.06 6.86
N ALA A 109 -9.61 -7.03 6.25
CA ALA A 109 -9.43 -7.34 4.85
C ALA A 109 -8.06 -7.95 4.57
N ARG A 110 -8.01 -8.81 3.54
CA ARG A 110 -6.79 -9.38 2.96
C ARG A 110 -6.86 -9.24 1.46
N TYR A 111 -5.84 -8.67 0.87
CA TYR A 111 -5.63 -8.61 -0.56
C TYR A 111 -4.31 -9.29 -0.93
N ASP A 112 -4.37 -10.28 -1.80
CA ASP A 112 -3.20 -10.92 -2.39
C ASP A 112 -2.91 -10.24 -3.74
N LYS A 113 -1.71 -9.71 -3.93
CA LYS A 113 -1.29 -9.02 -5.15
C LYS A 113 -1.65 -9.81 -6.40
N MET A 114 -2.47 -9.23 -7.28
CA MET A 114 -2.95 -9.91 -8.50
C MET A 114 -1.90 -9.90 -9.61
N HIS A 115 -1.26 -8.75 -9.85
CA HIS A 115 -0.36 -8.58 -10.97
C HIS A 115 1.10 -8.67 -10.47
N LEU A 116 1.78 -9.74 -10.86
CA LEU A 116 3.16 -10.01 -10.47
C LEU A 116 4.13 -9.31 -11.41
N PHE A 117 5.11 -8.62 -10.82
CA PHE A 117 6.05 -7.79 -11.55
C PHE A 117 7.04 -8.63 -12.36
N ARG A 118 7.16 -8.30 -13.65
CA ARG A 118 8.20 -8.79 -14.55
C ARG A 118 8.79 -7.60 -15.31
N PHE A 119 10.11 -7.51 -15.31
CA PHE A 119 10.82 -6.44 -16.00
C PHE A 119 12.23 -6.88 -16.34
N THR A 120 12.70 -6.47 -17.50
CA THR A 120 14.12 -6.58 -17.87
C THR A 120 14.52 -5.37 -18.72
N ASP A 121 15.71 -4.87 -18.48
CA ASP A 121 16.36 -3.85 -19.31
C ASP A 121 17.62 -4.39 -20.02
N GLY A 122 17.80 -5.71 -20.01
CA GLY A 122 18.96 -6.40 -20.54
C GLY A 122 20.15 -6.50 -19.56
N ARG A 123 20.13 -5.76 -18.44
CA ARG A 123 21.14 -5.81 -17.37
C ARG A 123 20.58 -6.42 -16.09
N VAL A 124 19.37 -6.06 -15.75
CA VAL A 124 18.66 -6.54 -14.57
C VAL A 124 17.36 -7.18 -15.01
N ALA A 125 17.03 -8.34 -14.42
CA ALA A 125 15.78 -9.03 -14.64
C ALA A 125 15.06 -9.26 -13.31
N TYR A 126 13.79 -8.86 -13.25
CA TYR A 126 12.87 -9.16 -12.16
C TYR A 126 11.78 -10.08 -12.65
N ASP A 127 11.45 -11.10 -11.87
CA ASP A 127 10.34 -12.02 -12.16
C ASP A 127 9.75 -12.57 -10.86
N GLU A 128 8.72 -11.90 -10.35
CA GLU A 128 8.02 -12.31 -9.13
C GLU A 128 7.31 -13.66 -9.27
N THR A 129 6.97 -14.09 -10.48
CA THR A 129 6.25 -15.36 -10.71
C THR A 129 7.02 -16.60 -10.27
N ARG A 130 8.35 -16.47 -10.11
CA ARG A 130 9.22 -17.56 -9.64
C ARG A 130 8.98 -17.92 -8.18
N VAL A 131 8.58 -16.95 -7.35
CA VAL A 131 8.46 -17.11 -5.90
C VAL A 131 7.08 -16.73 -5.37
N LEU A 132 6.24 -16.05 -6.17
CA LEU A 132 4.92 -15.61 -5.76
C LEU A 132 3.82 -16.29 -6.57
N GLN A 133 2.69 -16.52 -5.90
CA GLN A 133 1.43 -16.94 -6.50
C GLN A 133 0.48 -15.72 -6.57
N PRO A 134 -0.11 -15.41 -7.74
CA PRO A 134 -0.99 -14.24 -7.89
C PRO A 134 -2.30 -14.40 -7.12
N GLY A 135 -2.86 -13.28 -6.66
CA GLY A 135 -4.22 -13.17 -6.13
C GLY A 135 -5.29 -13.42 -7.19
N THR A 136 -6.56 -13.50 -6.77
CA THR A 136 -7.66 -13.95 -7.64
C THR A 136 -8.72 -12.88 -7.91
N GLY A 137 -8.69 -11.76 -7.20
CA GLY A 137 -9.72 -10.72 -7.40
C GLY A 137 -9.48 -9.44 -6.61
N PRO A 138 -10.24 -8.38 -6.94
CA PRO A 138 -10.22 -7.12 -6.23
C PRO A 138 -10.79 -7.28 -4.81
N VAL A 139 -10.29 -6.48 -3.87
CA VAL A 139 -10.76 -6.46 -2.47
C VAL A 139 -11.02 -5.03 -2.05
N THR A 140 -12.15 -4.81 -1.39
CA THR A 140 -12.51 -3.57 -0.72
C THR A 140 -12.95 -3.85 0.71
N PHE A 141 -12.87 -2.83 1.58
CA PHE A 141 -13.44 -2.87 2.92
C PHE A 141 -14.03 -1.50 3.29
N GLU A 142 -14.87 -1.49 4.31
CA GLU A 142 -15.45 -0.27 4.86
C GLU A 142 -14.59 0.28 5.99
N LEU A 143 -14.36 1.59 5.98
CA LEU A 143 -13.58 2.32 6.96
C LEU A 143 -14.44 3.45 7.54
N PRO A 144 -15.07 3.24 8.72
CA PRO A 144 -15.68 4.32 9.47
C PRO A 144 -14.62 5.33 9.92
N SER A 145 -14.82 6.62 9.57
CA SER A 145 -13.94 7.73 9.92
C SER A 145 -14.56 8.62 10.98
N THR A 146 -13.71 9.36 11.69
CA THR A 146 -14.12 10.34 12.71
C THR A 146 -14.90 11.52 12.14
N ASP A 147 -14.86 11.74 10.81
CA ASP A 147 -15.71 12.73 10.13
C ASP A 147 -17.18 12.28 9.95
N GLY A 148 -17.51 11.07 10.44
CA GLY A 148 -18.86 10.50 10.38
C GLY A 148 -19.19 9.78 9.08
N HIS A 149 -18.26 9.75 8.11
CA HIS A 149 -18.44 9.02 6.86
C HIS A 149 -17.82 7.61 6.92
N ILE A 150 -18.43 6.67 6.19
CA ILE A 150 -17.87 5.33 5.97
C ILE A 150 -17.26 5.31 4.57
N TYR A 151 -15.92 5.32 4.52
CA TYR A 151 -15.20 5.26 3.24
C TYR A 151 -15.09 3.82 2.73
N LYS A 152 -15.40 3.62 1.46
CA LYS A 152 -15.07 2.38 0.76
C LYS A 152 -13.63 2.43 0.33
N VAL A 153 -12.79 1.55 0.89
CA VAL A 153 -11.35 1.50 0.66
C VAL A 153 -11.01 0.36 -0.29
N GLY A 154 -10.31 0.67 -1.36
CA GLY A 154 -9.84 -0.29 -2.35
C GLY A 154 -8.37 -0.65 -2.13
N MET A 155 -8.05 -1.94 -2.16
CA MET A 155 -6.70 -2.46 -1.96
C MET A 155 -6.02 -2.78 -3.30
N SER A 156 -4.78 -2.38 -3.44
CA SER A 156 -3.88 -2.77 -4.54
C SER A 156 -2.43 -2.82 -4.03
N VAL A 157 -1.50 -3.35 -4.82
CA VAL A 157 -0.08 -3.41 -4.47
C VAL A 157 0.78 -3.14 -5.70
N CYS A 158 1.56 -2.06 -5.66
CA CYS A 158 2.71 -1.78 -6.52
C CYS A 158 2.42 -1.93 -8.03
N TYR A 159 2.76 -3.06 -8.63
CA TYR A 159 2.60 -3.31 -10.06
C TYR A 159 1.14 -3.27 -10.53
N ASP A 160 0.19 -3.50 -9.63
CA ASP A 160 -1.25 -3.34 -9.89
C ASP A 160 -1.59 -1.93 -10.41
N LEU A 161 -0.76 -0.93 -10.06
CA LEU A 161 -0.90 0.45 -10.52
C LEU A 161 -0.97 0.58 -12.05
N ARG A 162 -0.43 -0.38 -12.80
CA ARG A 162 -0.44 -0.36 -14.27
C ARG A 162 -1.75 -0.85 -14.89
N PHE A 163 -2.64 -1.40 -14.10
CA PHE A 163 -3.86 -2.06 -14.56
C PHE A 163 -5.10 -1.26 -14.14
N PRO A 164 -5.57 -0.29 -14.95
CA PRO A 164 -6.70 0.58 -14.61
C PRO A 164 -8.00 -0.22 -14.36
N GLU A 165 -8.12 -1.40 -14.95
CA GLU A 165 -9.27 -2.29 -14.81
C GLU A 165 -9.50 -2.68 -13.34
N LEU A 166 -8.42 -2.95 -12.59
CA LEU A 166 -8.51 -3.25 -11.16
C LEU A 166 -9.11 -2.05 -10.40
N TYR A 167 -8.57 -0.85 -10.60
CA TYR A 167 -9.03 0.35 -9.90
C TYR A 167 -10.46 0.68 -10.24
N ARG A 168 -10.86 0.48 -11.49
CA ARG A 168 -12.23 0.67 -11.92
C ARG A 168 -13.18 -0.35 -11.27
N ALA A 169 -12.75 -1.60 -11.12
CA ALA A 169 -13.53 -2.65 -10.44
C ALA A 169 -13.66 -2.41 -8.93
N LEU A 170 -12.64 -1.81 -8.29
CA LEU A 170 -12.71 -1.45 -6.86
C LEU A 170 -13.84 -0.45 -6.58
N ASN A 171 -14.06 0.53 -7.45
CA ASN A 171 -15.09 1.56 -7.28
C ASN A 171 -15.07 2.13 -5.86
N ALA A 172 -13.91 2.61 -5.43
CA ALA A 172 -13.61 3.01 -4.06
C ALA A 172 -13.58 4.53 -3.88
N ASP A 173 -13.66 4.99 -2.63
CA ASP A 173 -13.47 6.39 -2.23
C ASP A 173 -12.00 6.68 -1.95
N LEU A 174 -11.29 5.68 -1.44
CA LEU A 174 -9.88 5.71 -1.10
C LEU A 174 -9.18 4.49 -1.69
N MET A 175 -8.10 4.69 -2.42
CA MET A 175 -7.30 3.65 -3.05
C MET A 175 -5.93 3.56 -2.39
N LEU A 176 -5.54 2.36 -1.98
CA LEU A 176 -4.27 2.08 -1.30
C LEU A 176 -3.29 1.46 -2.29
N VAL A 177 -2.05 2.00 -2.31
CA VAL A 177 -1.00 1.55 -3.22
C VAL A 177 0.34 1.37 -2.48
N PRO A 178 0.45 0.41 -1.53
CA PRO A 178 1.75 0.01 -0.99
C PRO A 178 2.70 -0.44 -2.09
N SER A 179 3.95 0.05 -2.10
CA SER A 179 4.83 -0.17 -3.24
C SER A 179 6.30 -0.29 -2.88
N ALA A 180 7.03 -1.03 -3.72
CA ALA A 180 8.48 -1.06 -3.81
C ALA A 180 8.91 -0.83 -5.27
N PHE A 181 8.51 0.29 -5.85
CA PHE A 181 8.76 0.62 -7.26
C PHE A 181 10.26 0.74 -7.53
N THR A 182 10.74 0.12 -8.62
CA THR A 182 12.13 0.28 -9.05
C THR A 182 12.40 1.74 -9.42
N TYR A 183 13.62 2.20 -9.19
CA TYR A 183 14.00 3.59 -9.46
C TYR A 183 13.69 4.00 -10.91
N THR A 184 14.12 3.20 -11.88
CA THR A 184 13.96 3.49 -13.32
C THR A 184 12.51 3.65 -13.74
N THR A 185 11.65 2.72 -13.34
CA THR A 185 10.22 2.78 -13.71
C THR A 185 9.46 3.79 -12.85
N GLY A 186 9.91 4.02 -11.62
CA GLY A 186 9.31 5.01 -10.73
C GLY A 186 9.50 6.42 -11.25
N GLN A 187 10.72 6.79 -11.62
CA GLN A 187 11.03 8.09 -12.20
C GLN A 187 10.17 8.42 -13.43
N ALA A 188 9.90 7.43 -14.26
CA ALA A 188 9.16 7.65 -15.50
C ALA A 188 7.63 7.61 -15.34
N HIS A 189 7.09 6.82 -14.38
CA HIS A 189 5.66 6.45 -14.42
C HIS A 189 4.91 6.68 -13.11
N TRP A 190 5.58 6.72 -11.95
CA TRP A 190 4.96 6.63 -10.64
C TRP A 190 3.89 7.72 -10.40
N GLU A 191 4.29 8.98 -10.46
CA GLU A 191 3.39 10.10 -10.22
C GLU A 191 2.25 10.15 -11.24
N ILE A 192 2.59 9.98 -12.53
CA ILE A 192 1.62 10.06 -13.62
C ILE A 192 0.51 9.01 -13.43
N LEU A 193 0.90 7.76 -13.12
CA LEU A 193 -0.06 6.69 -12.93
C LEU A 193 -0.92 6.87 -11.69
N LEU A 194 -0.34 7.28 -10.56
CA LEU A 194 -1.10 7.52 -9.33
C LEU A 194 -2.12 8.63 -9.50
N ARG A 195 -1.72 9.75 -10.12
CA ARG A 195 -2.64 10.86 -10.43
C ARG A 195 -3.73 10.43 -11.41
N ALA A 196 -3.39 9.63 -12.42
CA ALA A 196 -4.39 9.06 -13.33
C ALA A 196 -5.42 8.21 -12.58
N ARG A 197 -4.99 7.34 -11.65
CA ARG A 197 -5.92 6.53 -10.84
C ARG A 197 -6.83 7.39 -9.98
N ALA A 198 -6.31 8.45 -9.36
CA ALA A 198 -7.12 9.40 -8.60
C ALA A 198 -8.17 10.10 -9.47
N ILE A 199 -7.75 10.66 -10.61
CA ILE A 199 -8.60 11.46 -11.51
C ILE A 199 -9.69 10.60 -12.15
N GLU A 200 -9.33 9.48 -12.75
CA GLU A 200 -10.28 8.65 -13.51
C GLU A 200 -11.31 7.94 -12.63
N ASN A 201 -10.95 7.63 -11.36
CA ASN A 201 -11.86 7.00 -10.42
C ASN A 201 -12.49 7.99 -9.44
N GLN A 202 -12.11 9.27 -9.52
CA GLN A 202 -12.58 10.33 -8.61
C GLN A 202 -12.50 9.87 -7.15
N ALA A 203 -11.31 9.44 -6.75
CA ALA A 203 -11.02 8.85 -5.45
C ALA A 203 -9.71 9.40 -4.89
N PHE A 204 -9.56 9.38 -3.56
CA PHE A 204 -8.26 9.61 -2.94
C PHE A 204 -7.30 8.46 -3.20
N VAL A 205 -6.00 8.76 -3.27
CA VAL A 205 -4.94 7.75 -3.39
C VAL A 205 -3.93 7.95 -2.27
N VAL A 206 -3.62 6.86 -1.54
CA VAL A 206 -2.51 6.80 -0.59
C VAL A 206 -1.48 5.81 -1.10
N ALA A 207 -0.33 6.32 -1.50
CA ALA A 207 0.78 5.55 -2.03
C ALA A 207 1.95 5.57 -1.04
N ALA A 208 2.12 4.48 -0.29
CA ALA A 208 3.21 4.26 0.64
C ALA A 208 4.32 3.44 -0.03
N ALA A 209 5.55 3.95 -0.06
CA ALA A 209 6.61 3.36 -0.87
C ALA A 209 7.89 3.04 -0.08
N GLN A 210 8.63 2.05 -0.57
CA GLN A 210 10.04 1.89 -0.24
C GLN A 210 10.83 2.96 -0.97
N GLY A 211 11.68 3.73 -0.26
CA GLY A 211 12.32 4.92 -0.82
C GLY A 211 13.79 5.07 -0.47
N GLY A 212 14.67 4.58 -1.31
CA GLY A 212 16.12 4.74 -1.15
C GLY A 212 16.94 3.54 -1.62
N MET A 213 18.20 3.53 -1.23
CA MET A 213 19.10 2.41 -1.47
C MET A 213 18.89 1.33 -0.40
N GLN A 214 18.50 0.15 -0.82
CA GLN A 214 18.25 -1.00 0.03
C GLN A 214 19.55 -1.77 0.32
N GLU A 215 19.62 -2.49 1.45
CA GLU A 215 20.81 -3.32 1.82
C GLU A 215 21.16 -4.38 0.76
N ASN A 216 20.17 -4.84 -0.01
CA ASN A 216 20.36 -5.80 -1.11
C ASN A 216 20.86 -5.17 -2.42
N GLY A 217 21.23 -3.89 -2.40
CA GLY A 217 21.71 -3.13 -3.55
C GLY A 217 20.63 -2.64 -4.51
N ARG A 218 19.36 -2.93 -4.26
CA ARG A 218 18.25 -2.38 -5.05
C ARG A 218 18.01 -0.92 -4.67
N ARG A 219 17.77 -0.06 -5.66
CA ARG A 219 17.27 1.29 -5.43
C ARG A 219 15.80 1.34 -5.77
N THR A 220 15.00 1.77 -4.80
CA THR A 220 13.56 2.00 -4.95
C THR A 220 13.28 3.50 -5.05
N TRP A 221 12.19 3.84 -5.76
CA TRP A 221 11.90 5.21 -6.15
C TRP A 221 11.49 6.11 -4.98
N GLY A 222 10.82 5.58 -3.97
CA GLY A 222 10.23 6.40 -2.92
C GLY A 222 9.02 7.18 -3.41
N HIS A 223 9.04 8.49 -3.17
CA HIS A 223 7.98 9.41 -3.57
C HIS A 223 6.61 8.95 -3.05
N SER A 224 6.57 8.50 -1.76
CA SER A 224 5.29 8.28 -1.09
C SER A 224 4.45 9.53 -1.16
N MET A 225 3.15 9.40 -1.46
CA MET A 225 2.28 10.55 -1.62
C MET A 225 0.83 10.27 -1.28
N VAL A 226 0.11 11.34 -0.98
CA VAL A 226 -1.35 11.36 -0.89
C VAL A 226 -1.89 12.28 -1.96
N ILE A 227 -2.91 11.85 -2.69
CA ILE A 227 -3.48 12.54 -3.85
C ILE A 227 -4.99 12.65 -3.65
N ASP A 228 -5.55 13.81 -3.97
CA ASP A 228 -7.00 14.02 -3.92
C ASP A 228 -7.73 13.51 -5.17
N ALA A 229 -9.07 13.53 -5.12
CA ALA A 229 -9.92 13.06 -6.21
C ALA A 229 -9.85 13.94 -7.49
N TRP A 230 -9.16 15.07 -7.43
CA TRP A 230 -8.90 15.96 -8.58
C TRP A 230 -7.51 15.75 -9.17
N GLY A 231 -6.69 14.87 -8.56
CA GLY A 231 -5.32 14.58 -8.97
C GLY A 231 -4.28 15.55 -8.39
N GLN A 232 -4.64 16.37 -7.39
CA GLN A 232 -3.70 17.22 -6.69
C GLN A 232 -2.92 16.40 -5.66
N ILE A 233 -1.59 16.54 -5.66
CA ILE A 233 -0.72 15.95 -4.65
C ILE A 233 -0.86 16.81 -3.38
N LEU A 234 -1.41 16.22 -2.31
CA LEU A 234 -1.60 16.87 -1.01
C LEU A 234 -0.35 16.82 -0.14
N GLY A 235 0.50 15.85 -0.36
CA GLY A 235 1.77 15.70 0.30
C GLY A 235 2.62 14.63 -0.37
N GLN A 236 3.95 14.80 -0.29
CA GLN A 236 4.93 13.90 -0.91
C GLN A 236 6.22 13.84 -0.11
N ARG A 237 6.88 12.68 -0.13
CA ARG A 237 8.22 12.46 0.41
C ARG A 237 9.09 11.74 -0.62
N GLU A 238 10.18 12.37 -1.05
CA GLU A 238 11.04 11.85 -2.13
C GLU A 238 11.82 10.61 -1.72
N GLU A 239 12.73 10.71 -0.78
CA GLU A 239 13.63 9.62 -0.35
C GLU A 239 13.71 9.52 1.18
N GLY A 240 14.23 8.38 1.66
CA GLY A 240 14.46 8.09 3.08
C GLY A 240 13.18 7.75 3.84
N ALA A 241 13.32 7.22 5.05
CA ALA A 241 12.21 6.87 5.90
C ALA A 241 11.48 8.11 6.46
N GLY A 242 10.18 8.03 6.67
CA GLY A 242 9.36 9.08 7.28
C GLY A 242 7.89 9.02 6.86
N LEU A 243 7.14 10.07 7.18
CA LEU A 243 5.71 10.18 6.95
C LEU A 243 5.38 11.19 5.87
N VAL A 244 4.28 10.94 5.16
CA VAL A 244 3.50 11.93 4.43
C VAL A 244 2.12 11.98 5.07
N LEU A 245 1.75 13.15 5.59
CA LEU A 245 0.46 13.39 6.22
C LEU A 245 -0.39 14.29 5.32
N ALA A 246 -1.66 13.94 5.18
CA ALA A 246 -2.64 14.77 4.47
C ALA A 246 -4.03 14.60 5.07
N GLU A 247 -4.82 15.66 5.00
CA GLU A 247 -6.22 15.63 5.40
C GLU A 247 -7.11 15.54 4.16
N VAL A 248 -8.09 14.64 4.23
CA VAL A 248 -9.14 14.46 3.22
C VAL A 248 -10.50 14.44 3.89
N SER A 249 -11.55 14.77 3.15
CA SER A 249 -12.91 14.78 3.68
C SER A 249 -13.91 14.23 2.67
N HIS A 250 -15.00 13.65 3.17
CA HIS A 250 -16.11 13.25 2.32
C HIS A 250 -16.68 14.44 1.54
N GLU A 251 -16.70 15.63 2.13
CA GLU A 251 -17.16 16.85 1.47
C GLU A 251 -16.33 17.15 0.21
N SER A 252 -14.99 17.10 0.30
CA SER A 252 -14.11 17.34 -0.84
C SER A 252 -14.26 16.25 -1.94
N LEU A 253 -14.44 15.00 -1.54
CA LEU A 253 -14.72 13.91 -2.47
C LEU A 253 -16.05 14.10 -3.20
N HIS A 254 -17.11 14.43 -2.45
CA HIS A 254 -18.44 14.68 -3.00
C HIS A 254 -18.43 15.89 -3.94
N ALA A 255 -17.76 16.99 -3.56
CA ALA A 255 -17.62 18.16 -4.41
C ALA A 255 -16.94 17.86 -5.74
N ALA A 256 -15.87 17.03 -5.73
CA ALA A 256 -15.18 16.61 -6.95
C ALA A 256 -16.12 15.79 -7.86
N ARG A 257 -16.86 14.83 -7.31
CA ARG A 257 -17.81 13.97 -8.05
C ARG A 257 -19.01 14.74 -8.57
N THR A 258 -19.55 15.68 -7.79
CA THR A 258 -20.67 16.54 -8.22
C THR A 258 -20.25 17.50 -9.32
N ARG A 259 -19.06 18.10 -9.20
CA ARG A 259 -18.53 19.06 -10.18
C ARG A 259 -18.27 18.41 -11.55
N LEU A 260 -17.84 17.16 -11.58
CA LEU A 260 -17.58 16.39 -12.79
C LEU A 260 -18.08 14.95 -12.61
N PRO A 261 -19.36 14.62 -12.86
CA PRO A 261 -19.93 13.30 -12.60
C PRO A 261 -19.50 12.25 -13.64
N ALA A 262 -18.17 12.14 -13.88
CA ALA A 262 -17.61 11.27 -14.92
C ALA A 262 -17.88 9.78 -14.67
N LEU A 263 -18.05 9.37 -13.42
CA LEU A 263 -18.37 7.99 -13.07
C LEU A 263 -19.78 7.59 -13.50
N GLU A 264 -20.72 8.55 -13.55
CA GLU A 264 -22.11 8.34 -13.98
C GLU A 264 -22.23 8.34 -15.51
N HIS A 265 -21.28 8.96 -16.23
CA HIS A 265 -21.27 9.05 -17.67
C HIS A 265 -20.66 7.82 -18.37
N ARG A 266 -20.29 6.80 -17.63
CA ARG A 266 -19.69 5.59 -18.18
C ARG A 266 -20.70 4.81 -19.00
N MET A 267 -20.24 4.33 -20.18
CA MET A 267 -21.02 3.52 -21.12
C MET A 267 -20.58 2.05 -21.16
N LEU A 268 -19.44 1.71 -20.49
CA LEU A 268 -18.84 0.36 -20.46
C LEU A 268 -18.69 -0.11 -18.99
#